data_df28ec8f05fefcf475df0f6ff903af83
#
_entry.id   df28ec8f05fefcf475df0f6ff903af83
#
_cell.length_a   1.000
_cell.length_b   1.000
_cell.length_c   1.000
_cell.angle_alpha   90.00
_cell.angle_beta   90.00
_cell.angle_gamma   90.00
#
_symmetry.space_group_name_H-M   'P 1'
#
loop_
_entity.id
_entity.type
_entity.pdbx_description
1 polymer ?
#
loop_
_entity_poly.entity_id
_entity_poly.type
_entity_poly.pdbx_seq_one_letter_code
_entity_poly.pdbx_strand_id
1 'polypeptide(L)'
;LSTKVTTAYDRLAESPDRSHNSLQLLDAMSPHVMSGPEGHALAVKPGCIYAISSGMMTENTLSNKFCRKILPDPTQSLFFVGYSDPDSPSGLVRRSRTGDEVLLDKRLPAVPLNCAVKEFNFSAHAPRERILDYAVRLKPKKIVLVHGDPPAVAWFRGQLRESLPGTEVVVPDPGGAAVGL
;
A
#
# COMPACT_ATOMS: atom_id res chain seq x y z
N LEU A 1 7.35 -9.21 8.23
CA LEU A 1 7.83 -7.81 8.18
C LEU A 1 6.89 -6.88 8.93
N SER A 2 5.58 -7.00 8.72
CA SER A 2 4.56 -6.18 9.39
C SER A 2 4.62 -6.27 10.90
N THR A 3 4.78 -7.48 11.48
CA THR A 3 4.87 -7.67 12.94
C THR A 3 6.06 -6.93 13.53
N LYS A 4 7.25 -7.00 12.89
CA LYS A 4 8.44 -6.27 13.36
C LYS A 4 8.22 -4.76 13.35
N VAL A 5 7.55 -4.25 12.32
CA VAL A 5 7.22 -2.82 12.21
C VAL A 5 6.21 -2.43 13.29
N THR A 6 5.14 -3.19 13.49
CA THR A 6 4.13 -2.92 14.53
C THR A 6 4.76 -2.95 15.92
N THR A 7 5.62 -3.94 16.23
CA THR A 7 6.36 -3.99 17.50
C THR A 7 7.26 -2.76 17.70
N ALA A 8 7.87 -2.25 16.62
CA ALA A 8 8.67 -1.03 16.71
C ALA A 8 7.79 0.20 17.02
N TYR A 9 6.60 0.28 16.41
CA TYR A 9 5.64 1.34 16.72
C TYR A 9 5.12 1.26 18.16
N ASP A 10 4.79 0.07 18.66
CA ASP A 10 4.34 -0.12 20.04
C ASP A 10 5.43 0.31 21.03
N ARG A 11 6.70 -0.03 20.79
CA ARG A 11 7.84 0.44 21.61
C ARG A 11 8.03 1.97 21.53
N LEU A 12 7.88 2.57 20.37
CA LEU A 12 7.94 4.02 20.21
C LEU A 12 6.76 4.72 20.87
N ALA A 13 5.64 4.04 21.00
CA ALA A 13 4.46 4.53 21.66
C ALA A 13 4.65 4.68 23.18
N GLU A 14 5.56 3.93 23.80
CA GLU A 14 5.98 4.03 25.20
C GLU A 14 6.91 5.23 25.48
N SER A 15 7.38 5.92 24.44
CA SER A 15 8.30 7.05 24.61
C SER A 15 7.61 8.26 25.27
N PRO A 16 8.22 8.87 26.31
CA PRO A 16 7.66 10.02 27.02
C PRO A 16 7.48 11.29 26.17
N ASP A 17 8.11 11.36 25.00
CA ASP A 17 8.06 12.51 24.09
C ASP A 17 6.78 12.54 23.21
N ARG A 18 5.87 11.57 23.35
CA ARG A 18 4.63 11.55 22.57
C ARG A 18 3.46 12.14 23.34
N SER A 19 2.87 13.16 22.74
CA SER A 19 1.69 13.88 23.25
C SER A 19 0.36 13.11 23.05
N HIS A 20 0.38 11.85 22.61
CA HIS A 20 -0.83 11.08 22.35
C HIS A 20 -0.83 9.79 23.18
N ASN A 21 -1.98 9.47 23.78
CA ASN A 21 -2.26 8.16 24.37
C ASN A 21 -2.03 7.10 23.30
N SER A 22 -0.92 6.42 23.41
CA SER A 22 -0.49 5.41 22.46
C SER A 22 -1.21 4.10 22.75
N LEU A 23 -2.13 3.75 21.88
CA LEU A 23 -2.71 2.42 21.87
C LEU A 23 -1.60 1.42 21.48
N GLN A 24 -1.29 0.49 22.35
CA GLN A 24 -0.45 -0.65 22.02
C GLN A 24 -1.26 -1.61 21.16
N LEU A 25 -1.06 -1.54 19.85
CA LEU A 25 -1.91 -2.24 18.87
C LEU A 25 -1.88 -3.76 19.05
N LEU A 26 -0.70 -4.33 19.32
CA LEU A 26 -0.57 -5.78 19.49
C LEU A 26 -1.28 -6.26 20.74
N ASP A 27 -1.18 -5.53 21.84
CA ASP A 27 -1.85 -5.89 23.11
C ASP A 27 -3.37 -5.70 23.00
N ALA A 28 -3.80 -4.59 22.40
CA ALA A 28 -5.23 -4.30 22.24
C ALA A 28 -5.96 -5.29 21.31
N MET A 29 -5.27 -5.79 20.28
CA MET A 29 -5.86 -6.69 19.28
C MET A 29 -5.56 -8.16 19.57
N SER A 30 -4.52 -8.47 20.37
CA SER A 30 -4.04 -9.83 20.64
C SER A 30 -4.00 -10.72 19.39
N PRO A 31 -3.36 -10.27 18.29
CA PRO A 31 -3.42 -10.98 17.02
C PRO A 31 -2.66 -12.31 17.11
N HIS A 32 -3.25 -13.37 16.54
CA HIS A 32 -2.49 -14.59 16.29
C HIS A 32 -1.57 -14.39 15.09
N VAL A 33 -0.27 -14.23 15.35
CA VAL A 33 0.73 -13.99 14.31
C VAL A 33 1.20 -15.31 13.72
N MET A 34 1.02 -15.45 12.41
CA MET A 34 1.42 -16.65 11.66
C MET A 34 2.51 -16.32 10.63
N SER A 35 3.42 -17.23 10.40
CA SER A 35 4.50 -17.08 9.43
C SER A 35 4.71 -18.37 8.61
N GLY A 36 5.23 -18.21 7.39
CA GLY A 36 5.69 -19.31 6.56
C GLY A 36 4.65 -20.39 6.29
N PRO A 37 5.00 -21.69 6.52
CA PRO A 37 4.15 -22.82 6.18
C PRO A 37 2.77 -22.81 6.85
N GLU A 38 2.69 -22.35 8.09
CA GLU A 38 1.43 -22.28 8.85
C GLU A 38 0.39 -21.39 8.15
N GLY A 39 0.82 -20.20 7.68
CA GLY A 39 -0.06 -19.30 6.93
C GLY A 39 -0.59 -19.92 5.65
N HIS A 40 0.21 -20.74 4.97
CA HIS A 40 -0.20 -21.43 3.74
C HIS A 40 -1.23 -22.55 3.98
N ALA A 41 -1.18 -23.19 5.14
CA ALA A 41 -2.10 -24.25 5.52
C ALA A 41 -3.41 -23.72 6.13
N LEU A 42 -3.47 -22.44 6.46
CA LEU A 42 -4.60 -21.84 7.16
C LEU A 42 -5.90 -21.94 6.35
N ALA A 43 -6.93 -22.48 6.97
CA ALA A 43 -8.28 -22.45 6.45
C ALA A 43 -8.94 -21.10 6.80
N VAL A 44 -9.72 -20.56 5.88
CA VAL A 44 -10.57 -19.40 6.14
C VAL A 44 -11.70 -19.81 7.10
N LYS A 45 -11.82 -19.13 8.23
CA LYS A 45 -12.82 -19.40 9.27
C LYS A 45 -13.78 -18.23 9.39
N PRO A 46 -15.08 -18.48 9.64
CA PRO A 46 -16.05 -17.43 9.95
C PRO A 46 -15.64 -16.64 11.21
N GLY A 47 -16.00 -15.36 11.25
CA GLY A 47 -15.74 -14.50 12.40
C GLY A 47 -14.27 -14.10 12.61
N CYS A 48 -13.40 -14.37 11.66
CA CYS A 48 -11.98 -14.01 11.72
C CYS A 48 -11.65 -12.87 10.77
N ILE A 49 -10.74 -11.99 11.21
CA ILE A 49 -10.11 -10.97 10.37
C ILE A 49 -8.70 -11.41 10.04
N TYR A 50 -8.36 -11.45 8.77
CA TYR A 50 -7.03 -11.82 8.28
C TYR A 50 -6.31 -10.58 7.76
N ALA A 51 -5.31 -10.09 8.51
CA ALA A 51 -4.42 -9.03 8.03
C ALA A 51 -3.22 -9.66 7.33
N ILE A 52 -3.17 -9.55 6.01
CA ILE A 52 -2.13 -10.18 5.19
C ILE A 52 -1.29 -9.09 4.55
N SER A 53 -0.02 -9.04 4.91
CA SER A 53 0.91 -8.16 4.24
C SER A 53 1.35 -8.77 2.91
N SER A 54 1.48 -7.98 2.00
CA SER A 54 1.08 -8.06 0.68
C SER A 54 2.01 -8.75 -0.31
N GLY A 55 2.58 -8.38 -1.21
CA GLY A 55 3.01 -8.84 -2.51
C GLY A 55 1.95 -8.61 -3.58
N MET A 56 0.97 -7.71 -3.34
CA MET A 56 -0.04 -7.32 -4.34
C MET A 56 -0.77 -8.50 -4.99
N MET A 57 -0.95 -9.59 -4.22
CA MET A 57 -1.52 -10.86 -4.68
C MET A 57 -0.76 -11.50 -5.84
N THR A 58 0.54 -11.20 -6.00
CA THR A 58 1.35 -11.83 -7.03
C THR A 58 1.43 -13.35 -6.82
N GLU A 59 1.72 -14.07 -7.88
CA GLU A 59 1.82 -15.53 -7.87
C GLU A 59 2.71 -16.04 -6.73
N ASN A 60 2.36 -17.17 -6.12
CA ASN A 60 3.03 -17.79 -4.98
C ASN A 60 2.97 -17.05 -3.64
N THR A 61 2.39 -15.86 -3.56
CA THR A 61 2.24 -15.16 -2.28
C THR A 61 1.10 -15.73 -1.44
N LEU A 62 1.16 -15.51 -0.12
CA LEU A 62 0.09 -15.88 0.79
C LEU A 62 -1.21 -15.14 0.44
N SER A 63 -1.12 -13.86 0.10
CA SER A 63 -2.28 -13.04 -0.30
C SER A 63 -2.97 -13.59 -1.55
N ASN A 64 -2.22 -14.07 -2.55
CA ASN A 64 -2.81 -14.72 -3.72
C ASN A 64 -3.62 -15.96 -3.34
N LYS A 65 -3.01 -16.87 -2.55
CA LYS A 65 -3.65 -18.12 -2.10
C LYS A 65 -4.91 -17.87 -1.27
N PHE A 66 -4.87 -16.85 -0.40
CA PHE A 66 -6.04 -16.45 0.40
C PHE A 66 -7.15 -15.85 -0.47
N CYS A 67 -6.81 -14.94 -1.38
CA CYS A 67 -7.79 -14.35 -2.28
C CYS A 67 -8.50 -15.40 -3.13
N ARG A 68 -7.81 -16.37 -3.65
CA ARG A 68 -8.44 -17.48 -4.38
C ARG A 68 -9.47 -18.28 -3.57
N LYS A 69 -9.36 -18.28 -2.24
CA LYS A 69 -10.33 -18.91 -1.33
C LYS A 69 -11.49 -17.98 -0.97
N ILE A 70 -11.21 -16.68 -0.87
CA ILE A 70 -12.16 -15.67 -0.40
C ILE A 70 -13.04 -15.15 -1.54
N LEU A 71 -12.46 -14.87 -2.71
CA LEU A 71 -13.18 -14.24 -3.81
C LEU A 71 -14.47 -14.99 -4.23
N PRO A 72 -14.50 -16.34 -4.32
CA PRO A 72 -15.70 -17.06 -4.71
C PRO A 72 -16.84 -17.06 -3.69
N ASP A 73 -16.55 -16.75 -2.43
CA ASP A 73 -17.51 -16.87 -1.33
C ASP A 73 -18.22 -15.54 -1.05
N PRO A 74 -19.54 -15.42 -1.33
CA PRO A 74 -20.30 -14.18 -1.14
C PRO A 74 -20.47 -13.79 0.33
N THR A 75 -20.15 -14.67 1.29
CA THR A 75 -20.18 -14.37 2.73
C THR A 75 -18.93 -13.67 3.24
N GLN A 76 -17.89 -13.62 2.42
CA GLN A 76 -16.60 -13.02 2.75
C GLN A 76 -16.54 -11.55 2.32
N SER A 77 -15.55 -10.86 2.87
CA SER A 77 -15.24 -9.48 2.49
C SER A 77 -13.74 -9.30 2.31
N LEU A 78 -13.35 -8.59 1.28
CA LEU A 78 -11.96 -8.21 1.00
C LEU A 78 -11.81 -6.69 1.13
N PHE A 79 -10.88 -6.25 1.98
CA PHE A 79 -10.60 -4.84 2.21
C PHE A 79 -9.21 -4.48 1.71
N PHE A 80 -9.14 -3.55 0.78
CA PHE A 80 -7.89 -2.91 0.38
C PHE A 80 -7.63 -1.70 1.28
N VAL A 81 -6.48 -1.68 1.95
CA VAL A 81 -6.13 -0.63 2.92
C VAL A 81 -4.87 0.15 2.51
N GLY A 82 -4.37 -0.07 1.31
CA GLY A 82 -3.17 0.57 0.78
C GLY A 82 -3.10 0.56 -0.73
N TYR A 83 -1.98 1.01 -1.26
CA TYR A 83 -1.73 1.03 -2.70
C TYR A 83 -1.70 -0.38 -3.29
N SER A 84 -2.23 -0.50 -4.49
CA SER A 84 -2.05 -1.66 -5.39
C SER A 84 -1.68 -1.16 -6.77
N ASP A 85 -0.62 -1.75 -7.32
CA ASP A 85 -0.25 -1.50 -8.71
C ASP A 85 -1.41 -1.92 -9.62
N PRO A 86 -1.89 -1.05 -10.54
CA PRO A 86 -2.98 -1.38 -11.45
C PRO A 86 -2.74 -2.65 -12.28
N ASP A 87 -1.48 -2.95 -12.63
CA ASP A 87 -1.12 -4.11 -13.44
C ASP A 87 -0.91 -5.40 -12.62
N SER A 88 -0.97 -5.29 -11.29
CA SER A 88 -0.89 -6.45 -10.38
C SER A 88 -2.22 -7.22 -10.31
N PRO A 89 -2.20 -8.49 -9.83
CA PRO A 89 -3.43 -9.22 -9.54
C PRO A 89 -4.35 -8.50 -8.54
N SER A 90 -3.80 -7.79 -7.56
CA SER A 90 -4.61 -6.97 -6.65
C SER A 90 -5.26 -5.79 -7.35
N GLY A 91 -4.58 -5.14 -8.29
CA GLY A 91 -5.14 -4.11 -9.15
C GLY A 91 -6.25 -4.66 -10.04
N LEU A 92 -6.10 -5.89 -10.56
CA LEU A 92 -7.16 -6.56 -11.32
C LEU A 92 -8.42 -6.75 -10.47
N VAL A 93 -8.29 -7.28 -9.23
CA VAL A 93 -9.44 -7.44 -8.31
C VAL A 93 -10.12 -6.10 -8.03
N ARG A 94 -9.35 -5.02 -7.79
CA ARG A 94 -9.91 -3.69 -7.50
C ARG A 94 -10.78 -3.11 -8.62
N ARG A 95 -10.44 -3.37 -9.88
CA ARG A 95 -11.19 -2.86 -11.03
C ARG A 95 -12.29 -3.83 -11.52
N SER A 96 -12.32 -5.06 -11.00
CA SER A 96 -13.33 -6.07 -11.32
C SER A 96 -14.63 -5.82 -10.57
N ARG A 97 -15.73 -6.34 -11.10
CA ARG A 97 -17.08 -6.26 -10.51
C ARG A 97 -17.52 -7.62 -9.99
N THR A 98 -18.48 -7.62 -9.10
CA THR A 98 -19.10 -8.87 -8.63
C THR A 98 -19.63 -9.67 -9.83
N GLY A 99 -19.28 -10.95 -9.88
CA GLY A 99 -19.59 -11.87 -10.97
C GLY A 99 -18.51 -12.01 -12.05
N ASP A 100 -17.50 -11.12 -12.06
CA ASP A 100 -16.38 -11.25 -12.99
C ASP A 100 -15.49 -12.44 -12.64
N GLU A 101 -14.92 -13.09 -13.66
CA GLU A 101 -13.87 -14.09 -13.50
C GLU A 101 -12.50 -13.40 -13.41
N VAL A 102 -11.78 -13.64 -12.31
CA VAL A 102 -10.49 -12.99 -12.01
C VAL A 102 -9.35 -13.99 -12.10
N LEU A 103 -8.39 -13.73 -12.98
CA LEU A 103 -7.17 -14.51 -13.14
C LEU A 103 -6.07 -13.98 -12.21
N LEU A 104 -5.93 -14.59 -11.02
CA LEU A 104 -4.93 -14.21 -10.02
C LEU A 104 -3.56 -14.90 -10.23
N ASP A 105 -3.54 -16.03 -10.90
CA ASP A 105 -2.33 -16.83 -11.19
C ASP A 105 -2.47 -17.45 -12.58
N LYS A 106 -1.55 -17.15 -13.48
CA LYS A 106 -1.58 -17.61 -14.87
C LYS A 106 -1.54 -19.15 -15.02
N ARG A 107 -1.11 -19.85 -13.97
CA ARG A 107 -0.99 -21.32 -13.94
C ARG A 107 -2.24 -22.01 -13.40
N LEU A 108 -3.19 -21.25 -12.90
CA LEU A 108 -4.39 -21.76 -12.25
C LEU A 108 -5.64 -21.17 -12.93
N PRO A 109 -6.79 -21.85 -12.87
CA PRO A 109 -8.03 -21.29 -13.39
C PRO A 109 -8.37 -19.94 -12.76
N ALA A 110 -9.07 -19.07 -13.49
CA ALA A 110 -9.72 -17.90 -12.94
C ALA A 110 -10.70 -18.28 -11.83
N VAL A 111 -11.00 -17.32 -10.96
CA VAL A 111 -11.98 -17.50 -9.87
C VAL A 111 -13.03 -16.40 -9.94
N PRO A 112 -14.30 -16.72 -9.66
CA PRO A 112 -15.35 -15.70 -9.67
C PRO A 112 -15.17 -14.74 -8.50
N LEU A 113 -15.45 -13.47 -8.73
CA LEU A 113 -15.48 -12.43 -7.70
C LEU A 113 -16.90 -12.31 -7.14
N ASN A 114 -17.20 -13.02 -6.08
CA ASN A 114 -18.52 -13.01 -5.42
C ASN A 114 -18.50 -12.31 -4.05
N CYS A 115 -17.33 -12.21 -3.41
CA CYS A 115 -17.20 -11.55 -2.12
C CYS A 115 -17.40 -10.02 -2.23
N ALA A 116 -17.72 -9.38 -1.12
CA ALA A 116 -17.73 -7.92 -1.05
C ALA A 116 -16.31 -7.35 -1.09
N VAL A 117 -16.05 -6.41 -1.98
CA VAL A 117 -14.76 -5.69 -2.07
C VAL A 117 -14.96 -4.24 -1.63
N LYS A 118 -14.10 -3.75 -0.73
CA LYS A 118 -14.11 -2.35 -0.27
C LYS A 118 -12.69 -1.81 -0.21
N GLU A 119 -12.58 -0.50 -0.41
CA GLU A 119 -11.31 0.22 -0.35
C GLU A 119 -11.33 1.25 0.77
N PHE A 120 -10.21 1.33 1.50
CA PHE A 120 -9.98 2.31 2.53
C PHE A 120 -8.63 2.98 2.28
N ASN A 121 -8.59 4.29 2.31
CA ASN A 121 -7.35 5.02 2.13
C ASN A 121 -6.69 5.31 3.49
N PHE A 122 -5.90 4.36 3.98
CA PHE A 122 -5.06 4.51 5.17
C PHE A 122 -3.60 4.74 4.80
N SER A 123 -3.37 5.52 3.74
CA SER A 123 -2.01 5.83 3.30
C SER A 123 -1.26 6.63 4.38
N ALA A 124 -0.04 6.17 4.71
CA ALA A 124 0.89 6.93 5.52
C ALA A 124 1.67 7.98 4.70
N HIS A 125 1.49 8.00 3.39
CA HIS A 125 2.11 8.99 2.51
C HIS A 125 1.35 10.31 2.60
N ALA A 126 2.08 11.42 2.64
CA ALA A 126 1.47 12.72 2.56
C ALA A 126 0.74 12.91 1.21
N PRO A 127 -0.45 13.54 1.19
CA PRO A 127 -1.09 13.97 -0.04
C PRO A 127 -0.17 14.88 -0.84
N ARG A 128 -0.26 14.83 -2.17
CA ARG A 128 0.59 15.60 -3.08
C ARG A 128 0.52 17.11 -2.80
N GLU A 129 -0.65 17.61 -2.42
CA GLU A 129 -0.86 19.01 -2.07
C GLU A 129 -0.04 19.41 -0.83
N ARG A 130 0.05 18.54 0.17
CA ARG A 130 0.88 18.79 1.35
C ARG A 130 2.38 18.75 1.05
N ILE A 131 2.80 17.89 0.12
CA ILE A 131 4.20 17.84 -0.33
C ILE A 131 4.54 19.15 -1.07
N LEU A 132 3.64 19.60 -1.93
CA LEU A 132 3.79 20.90 -2.63
C LEU A 132 3.86 22.06 -1.65
N ASP A 133 2.91 22.16 -0.71
CA ASP A 133 2.89 23.21 0.33
C ASP A 133 4.20 23.22 1.15
N TYR A 134 4.73 22.05 1.45
CA TYR A 134 6.00 21.95 2.15
C TYR A 134 7.16 22.52 1.32
N ALA A 135 7.25 22.17 0.04
CA ALA A 135 8.25 22.70 -0.87
C ALA A 135 8.13 24.22 -1.03
N VAL A 136 6.91 24.73 -1.18
CA VAL A 136 6.64 26.18 -1.32
C VAL A 136 7.05 26.95 -0.07
N ARG A 137 6.82 26.40 1.12
CA ARG A 137 7.27 27.03 2.38
C ARG A 137 8.78 27.07 2.53
N LEU A 138 9.47 26.01 2.09
CA LEU A 138 10.94 25.94 2.20
C LEU A 138 11.66 26.84 1.18
N LYS A 139 11.07 27.09 0.02
CA LYS A 139 11.66 27.90 -1.07
C LYS A 139 13.09 27.45 -1.41
N PRO A 140 13.32 26.16 -1.68
CA PRO A 140 14.66 25.65 -1.96
C PRO A 140 15.18 26.18 -3.28
N LYS A 141 16.50 26.26 -3.44
CA LYS A 141 17.14 26.64 -4.71
C LYS A 141 16.97 25.54 -5.77
N LYS A 142 16.97 24.27 -5.34
CA LYS A 142 16.87 23.10 -6.21
C LYS A 142 15.93 22.06 -5.60
N ILE A 143 15.11 21.41 -6.42
CA ILE A 143 14.26 20.27 -6.09
C ILE A 143 14.57 19.15 -7.07
N VAL A 144 14.81 17.95 -6.55
CA VAL A 144 14.98 16.74 -7.35
C VAL A 144 13.76 15.84 -7.16
N LEU A 145 13.03 15.56 -8.23
CA LEU A 145 11.86 14.68 -8.20
C LEU A 145 12.29 13.25 -8.50
N VAL A 146 12.08 12.36 -7.52
CA VAL A 146 12.40 10.94 -7.61
C VAL A 146 11.22 10.09 -7.13
N HIS A 147 11.19 8.81 -7.50
CA HIS A 147 10.22 7.85 -6.98
C HIS A 147 8.76 8.25 -7.23
N GLY A 148 8.42 8.49 -8.48
CA GLY A 148 7.04 8.80 -8.89
C GLY A 148 6.73 8.26 -10.27
N ASP A 149 5.46 7.88 -10.49
CA ASP A 149 4.97 7.54 -11.81
C ASP A 149 5.00 8.78 -12.73
N PRO A 150 5.16 8.62 -14.05
CA PRO A 150 5.27 9.74 -14.98
C PRO A 150 4.18 10.82 -14.82
N PRO A 151 2.89 10.49 -14.63
CA PRO A 151 1.86 11.49 -14.38
C PRO A 151 2.06 12.28 -13.09
N ALA A 152 2.52 11.65 -12.00
CA ALA A 152 2.79 12.30 -10.73
C ALA A 152 3.98 13.26 -10.86
N VAL A 153 5.06 12.83 -11.49
CA VAL A 153 6.26 13.65 -11.75
C VAL A 153 5.88 14.87 -12.61
N ALA A 154 5.10 14.68 -13.67
CA ALA A 154 4.64 15.76 -14.53
C ALA A 154 3.80 16.79 -13.77
N TRP A 155 2.90 16.33 -12.89
CA TRP A 155 2.09 17.21 -12.06
C TRP A 155 2.95 18.05 -11.11
N PHE A 156 3.86 17.43 -10.35
CA PHE A 156 4.76 18.16 -9.45
C PHE A 156 5.64 19.15 -10.20
N ARG A 157 6.19 18.75 -11.33
CA ARG A 157 7.03 19.64 -12.17
C ARG A 157 6.26 20.88 -12.63
N GLY A 158 4.99 20.73 -13.01
CA GLY A 158 4.12 21.82 -13.39
C GLY A 158 3.84 22.77 -12.21
N GLN A 159 3.35 22.22 -11.10
CA GLN A 159 2.98 23.01 -9.93
C GLN A 159 4.18 23.72 -9.27
N LEU A 160 5.35 23.08 -9.23
CA LEU A 160 6.55 23.67 -8.66
C LEU A 160 7.09 24.82 -9.53
N ARG A 161 7.02 24.69 -10.86
CA ARG A 161 7.42 25.77 -11.77
C ARG A 161 6.54 27.01 -11.65
N GLU A 162 5.25 26.79 -11.44
CA GLU A 162 4.28 27.87 -11.24
C GLU A 162 4.46 28.55 -9.87
N SER A 163 4.59 27.74 -8.81
CA SER A 163 4.63 28.25 -7.42
C SER A 163 6.01 28.75 -6.99
N LEU A 164 7.07 28.25 -7.62
CA LEU A 164 8.48 28.55 -7.27
C LEU A 164 9.32 28.84 -8.54
N PRO A 165 9.06 29.95 -9.26
CA PRO A 165 9.71 30.24 -10.55
C PRO A 165 11.22 30.41 -10.45
N GLY A 166 11.77 30.66 -9.24
CA GLY A 166 13.22 30.77 -9.00
C GLY A 166 13.89 29.46 -8.56
N THR A 167 13.15 28.34 -8.47
CA THR A 167 13.67 27.04 -8.05
C THR A 167 13.99 26.18 -9.26
N GLU A 168 15.19 25.59 -9.28
CA GLU A 168 15.55 24.57 -10.27
C GLU A 168 14.83 23.27 -9.96
N VAL A 169 14.01 22.78 -10.90
CA VAL A 169 13.31 21.48 -10.74
C VAL A 169 13.91 20.46 -11.68
N VAL A 170 14.57 19.45 -11.13
CA VAL A 170 15.28 18.38 -11.83
C VAL A 170 14.52 17.08 -11.75
N VAL A 171 14.36 16.39 -12.86
CA VAL A 171 13.88 15.02 -12.94
C VAL A 171 15.04 14.18 -13.47
N PRO A 172 15.69 13.35 -12.66
CA PRO A 172 16.79 12.52 -13.11
C PRO A 172 16.32 11.47 -14.12
N ASP A 173 17.13 11.24 -15.17
CA ASP A 173 16.90 10.11 -16.06
C ASP A 173 17.24 8.80 -15.31
N PRO A 174 16.46 7.71 -15.49
CA PRO A 174 16.80 6.41 -14.96
C PRO A 174 18.18 5.95 -15.47
N GLY A 175 19.14 5.80 -14.57
CA GLY A 175 20.53 5.44 -14.93
C GLY A 175 21.39 6.61 -15.42
N GLY A 176 20.90 7.84 -15.35
CA GLY A 176 21.65 9.05 -15.68
C GLY A 176 22.79 9.40 -14.71
N ALA A 177 23.63 10.33 -15.12
CA ALA A 177 24.73 10.84 -14.29
C ALA A 177 24.20 11.45 -12.99
N ALA A 178 25.03 11.43 -11.92
CA ALA A 178 24.69 12.03 -10.65
C ALA A 178 24.27 13.50 -10.82
N VAL A 179 23.13 13.86 -10.27
CA VAL A 179 22.67 15.25 -10.22
C VAL A 179 23.53 15.98 -9.21
N GLY A 180 24.37 16.91 -9.67
CA GLY A 180 25.15 17.79 -8.78
C GLY A 180 24.19 18.56 -7.85
N LEU A 181 24.42 18.47 -6.55
CA LEU A 181 23.70 19.22 -5.52
C LEU A 181 24.26 20.63 -5.35
#